data_1c8a8c8434bf039bd45b05926e4489a7
#
_entry.id   1c8a8c8434bf039bd45b05926e4489a7
#
_cell.length_a   1.000
_cell.length_b   1.000
_cell.length_c   1.000
_cell.angle_alpha   90.00
_cell.angle_beta   90.00
_cell.angle_gamma   90.00
#
_symmetry.space_group_name_H-M   'P 1'
#
loop_
_entity.id
_entity.type
_entity.pdbx_description
1 polymer ?
#
loop_
_entity_poly.entity_id
_entity_poly.type
_entity_poly.pdbx_seq_one_letter_code
_entity_poly.pdbx_strand_id
1 'polypeptide(L)' 'MKLNILITDILIKDFVPVYKKDFNVECLWQLGNKIEFSKYEAIVVTGGFKTNKKFLKKFKNLKIVSVFGV' A
#
# COMPACT_ATOMS: atom_id res chain seq x y z
N MET A 1 11.18 12.81 7.69
CA MET A 1 10.19 12.69 6.61
C MET A 1 9.62 11.28 6.57
N LYS A 2 8.31 11.15 6.53
CA LYS A 2 7.67 9.83 6.53
C LYS A 2 7.46 9.34 5.11
N LEU A 3 7.69 8.05 4.88
CA LEU A 3 7.39 7.41 3.60
C LEU A 3 5.87 7.34 3.36
N ASN A 4 5.49 7.49 2.10
CA ASN A 4 4.10 7.30 1.69
C ASN A 4 3.86 5.85 1.36
N ILE A 5 2.94 5.21 2.09
CA ILE A 5 2.62 3.80 1.97
C ILE A 5 1.16 3.63 1.56
N LEU A 6 0.92 2.72 0.64
CA LEU A 6 -0.41 2.27 0.28
C LEU A 6 -0.65 0.88 0.86
N ILE A 7 -1.72 0.73 1.63
CA ILE A 7 -2.17 -0.58 2.11
C ILE A 7 -3.26 -1.05 1.17
N THR A 8 -3.07 -2.23 0.56
CA THR A 8 -3.90 -2.67 -0.55
C THR A 8 -5.06 -3.59 -0.16
N ASP A 9 -4.96 -4.27 0.99
CA ASP A 9 -5.96 -5.28 1.38
C ASP A 9 -6.68 -4.86 2.65
N ILE A 10 -8.01 -4.79 2.58
CA ILE A 10 -8.86 -4.42 3.71
C ILE A 10 -8.76 -5.41 4.88
N LEU A 11 -8.27 -6.63 4.63
CA LEU A 11 -8.09 -7.62 5.69
C LEU A 11 -7.14 -7.15 6.78
N ILE A 12 -6.24 -6.20 6.47
CA ILE A 12 -5.31 -5.68 7.47
C ILE A 12 -5.72 -4.30 8.00
N LYS A 13 -6.99 -3.95 7.86
CA LYS A 13 -7.49 -2.65 8.31
C LYS A 13 -7.21 -2.35 9.78
N ASP A 14 -7.22 -3.37 10.62
CA ASP A 14 -7.01 -3.21 12.05
C ASP A 14 -5.56 -2.85 12.40
N PHE A 15 -4.64 -3.07 11.46
CA PHE A 15 -3.23 -2.73 11.64
C PHE A 15 -2.86 -1.37 11.07
N VAL A 16 -3.79 -0.70 10.38
CA VAL A 16 -3.55 0.62 9.80
C VAL A 16 -3.04 1.63 10.84
N PRO A 17 -3.63 1.71 12.06
CA PRO A 17 -3.13 2.64 13.07
C PRO A 17 -1.68 2.39 13.47
N VAL A 18 -1.22 1.14 13.43
CA VAL A 18 0.16 0.79 13.74
C VAL A 18 1.10 1.40 12.70
N TYR A 19 0.77 1.28 11.43
CA TYR A 19 1.57 1.86 10.36
C TYR A 19 1.56 3.39 10.39
N LYS A 20 0.44 3.98 10.76
CA LYS A 20 0.30 5.45 10.79
C LYS A 20 1.23 6.13 11.78
N LYS A 21 1.76 5.41 12.76
CA LYS A 21 2.72 5.96 13.71
C LYS A 21 4.01 6.41 13.03
N ASP A 22 4.45 5.65 12.03
CA ASP A 22 5.76 5.85 11.41
C ASP A 22 5.69 6.27 9.94
N PHE A 23 4.52 6.14 9.30
CA PHE A 23 4.37 6.34 7.86
C PHE A 23 3.14 7.18 7.54
N ASN A 24 3.18 7.79 6.36
CA ASN A 24 1.99 8.39 5.77
C ASN A 24 1.22 7.29 5.06
N VAL A 25 0.08 6.88 5.61
CA VAL A 25 -0.65 5.70 5.16
C VAL A 25 -1.95 6.11 4.49
N GLU A 26 -2.18 5.52 3.31
CA GLU A 26 -3.45 5.57 2.64
C GLU A 26 -3.91 4.15 2.32
N CYS A 27 -5.22 3.97 2.19
CA CYS A 27 -5.81 2.65 2.00
C CYS A 27 -6.48 2.59 0.64
N LEU A 28 -6.14 1.58 -0.16
CA LEU A 28 -6.65 1.44 -1.51
C LEU A 28 -8.18 1.40 -1.55
N TRP A 29 -8.79 0.70 -0.61
CA TRP A 29 -10.25 0.56 -0.56
C TRP A 29 -10.98 1.87 -0.24
N GLN A 30 -10.28 2.89 0.22
CA GLN A 30 -10.85 4.20 0.51
C GLN A 30 -10.68 5.19 -0.64
N LEU A 31 -9.68 4.96 -1.49
CA LEU A 31 -9.31 5.89 -2.56
C LEU A 31 -10.13 5.71 -3.84
N GLY A 32 -10.50 4.47 -4.15
CA GLY A 32 -11.18 4.18 -5.40
C GLY A 32 -10.40 4.66 -6.61
N ASN A 33 -11.02 5.48 -7.46
CA ASN A 33 -10.39 6.02 -8.66
C ASN A 33 -9.50 7.23 -8.40
N LYS A 34 -9.40 7.68 -7.17
CA LYS A 34 -8.60 8.86 -6.81
C LYS A 34 -7.16 8.53 -6.47
N ILE A 35 -6.74 7.29 -6.66
CA ILE A 35 -5.39 6.86 -6.33
C ILE A 35 -4.35 7.55 -7.23
N GLU A 36 -3.30 8.07 -6.61
CA GLU A 36 -2.13 8.62 -7.30
C GLU A 36 -0.96 7.66 -7.15
N PHE A 37 -0.77 6.81 -8.15
CA PHE A 37 0.22 5.73 -8.08
C PHE A 37 1.65 6.21 -7.86
N SER A 38 2.00 7.37 -8.40
CA SER A 38 3.37 7.89 -8.28
C SER A 38 3.71 8.41 -6.89
N LYS A 39 2.71 8.58 -6.03
CA LYS A 39 2.88 9.09 -4.68
C LYS A 39 3.56 8.10 -3.74
N TYR A 40 3.36 6.81 -3.97
CA TYR A 40 3.73 5.78 -3.01
C TYR A 40 5.10 5.21 -3.27
N GLU A 41 5.90 5.12 -2.22
CA GLU A 41 7.23 4.52 -2.23
C GLU A 41 7.20 3.07 -1.76
N ALA A 42 6.16 2.69 -1.05
CA ALA A 42 5.96 1.33 -0.57
C ALA A 42 4.50 0.94 -0.64
N ILE A 43 4.27 -0.35 -0.84
CA ILE A 43 2.93 -0.92 -0.72
C ILE A 43 2.96 -2.10 0.24
N VAL A 44 1.85 -2.31 0.95
CA VAL A 44 1.67 -3.47 1.82
C VAL A 44 0.58 -4.33 1.22
N VAL A 45 0.91 -5.57 0.94
CA VAL A 45 -0.02 -6.55 0.35
C VAL A 45 -0.15 -7.76 1.27
N THR A 46 -1.17 -8.57 1.05
CA THR A 46 -1.33 -9.85 1.74
C THR A 46 -1.18 -10.98 0.74
N GLY A 47 -1.04 -12.20 1.24
CA GLY A 47 -1.00 -13.39 0.38
C GLY A 47 -2.27 -13.57 -0.45
N GLY A 48 -3.40 -13.01 0.00
CA GLY A 48 -4.66 -13.07 -0.74
C GLY A 48 -4.82 -12.00 -1.80
N PHE A 49 -3.96 -10.99 -1.79
CA PHE A 49 -4.01 -9.92 -2.78
C PHE A 49 -3.17 -10.30 -3.99
N LYS A 50 -3.80 -10.35 -5.15
CA LYS A 50 -3.10 -10.70 -6.39
C LYS A 50 -2.31 -9.51 -6.90
N THR A 51 -1.00 -9.57 -6.67
CA THR A 51 -0.07 -8.58 -7.17
C THR A 51 0.54 -9.08 -8.47
N ASN A 52 0.48 -8.27 -9.52
CA ASN A 52 1.08 -8.63 -10.80
C ASN A 52 1.92 -7.47 -11.33
N LYS A 53 2.68 -7.76 -12.40
CA LYS A 53 3.57 -6.75 -12.98
C LYS A 53 2.84 -5.52 -13.48
N LYS A 54 1.65 -5.68 -14.04
CA LYS A 54 0.86 -4.54 -14.52
C LYS A 54 0.49 -3.60 -13.39
N PHE A 55 0.08 -4.16 -12.27
CA PHE A 55 -0.26 -3.36 -11.10
C PHE A 55 0.95 -2.62 -10.56
N LEU A 56 2.07 -3.33 -10.42
CA LEU A 56 3.30 -2.75 -9.87
C LEU A 56 3.89 -1.66 -10.78
N LYS A 57 3.76 -1.81 -12.09
CA LYS A 57 4.25 -0.81 -13.04
C LYS A 57 3.57 0.55 -12.92
N LYS A 58 2.38 0.60 -12.36
CA LYS A 58 1.68 1.85 -12.14
C LYS A 58 2.36 2.72 -11.08
N PHE A 59 3.14 2.12 -10.20
CA PHE A 59 3.82 2.79 -9.10
C PHE A 59 5.22 3.20 -9.54
N LYS A 60 5.34 4.40 -10.10
CA LYS A 60 6.62 4.88 -10.67
C LYS A 60 7.74 5.03 -9.65
N ASN A 61 7.40 5.32 -8.40
CA ASN A 61 8.37 5.59 -7.35
C ASN A 61 8.45 4.48 -6.31
N LEU A 62 7.89 3.32 -6.61
CA LEU A 62 7.85 2.20 -5.68
C LEU A 62 9.24 1.63 -5.44
N LYS A 63 9.60 1.52 -4.17
CA LYS A 63 10.89 0.97 -3.73
C LYS A 63 10.73 -0.32 -2.95
N ILE A 64 9.59 -0.50 -2.28
CA ILE A 64 9.38 -1.61 -1.35
C ILE A 64 8.00 -2.21 -1.58
N VAL A 65 7.97 -3.54 -1.65
CA VAL A 65 6.72 -4.31 -1.57
C VAL A 65 6.81 -5.17 -0.32
N SER A 66 5.95 -4.91 0.65
CA SER A 66 5.92 -5.65 1.89
C SER A 66 4.74 -6.61 1.88
N VAL A 67 5.00 -7.88 2.18
CA VAL A 67 3.94 -8.88 2.30
C VAL A 67 3.60 -9.04 3.77
N PHE A 68 2.36 -8.73 4.12
CA PHE A 68 1.85 -8.94 5.47
C PHE A 68 1.57 -10.43 5.65
N GLY A 69 2.36 -11.08 6.49
CA GLY A 69 2.23 -12.50 6.72
C GLY A 69 0.97 -12.85 7.52
N VAL A 70 0.27 -13.82 7.03
CA VAL A 70 -0.92 -14.35 7.71
C VAL A 70 -0.77 -15.85 7.88
#